data_32818c832f8fdb74c43579b0fc8f33ff
#
_entry.id   32818c832f8fdb74c43579b0fc8f33ff
#
_cell.length_a   1.000
_cell.length_b   1.000
_cell.length_c   1.000
_cell.angle_alpha   90.00
_cell.angle_beta   90.00
_cell.angle_gamma   90.00
#
_symmetry.space_group_name_H-M   'P 1'
#
loop_
_entity.id
_entity.type
_entity.pdbx_description
1 polymer ?
#
loop_
_entity_poly.entity_id
_entity_poly.type
_entity_poly.pdbx_seq_one_letter_code
_entity_poly.pdbx_strand_id
1 'polypeptide(L)'
;EDGVIEIPAARPFEGNAAASNTVMPAMDERAASSAAPAYITQWQQYFPQEKELVSIQNMYVNTEEGYYFLMPSSWLETVTGALEAGERQFIFSEWVVNDEGVGASGAVILKIGVFTKANWDAHITATREFTSVLETEDTVYAVSIPESGGDKAISYQDAAKRFGLIESDNLTN
;
A
#
# COMPACT_ATOMS: atom_id res chain seq x y z
N GLU A 1 -0.17 -29.28 -4.93
CA GLU A 1 -0.78 -28.46 -6.01
C GLU A 1 -2.28 -28.76 -5.99
N ASP A 2 -3.08 -27.80 -5.57
CA ASP A 2 -4.54 -27.92 -5.40
C ASP A 2 -5.33 -27.74 -6.71
N GLY A 3 -4.63 -27.47 -7.82
CA GLY A 3 -5.26 -27.23 -9.14
C GLY A 3 -6.01 -25.92 -9.27
N VAL A 4 -5.88 -25.03 -8.30
CA VAL A 4 -6.49 -23.70 -8.30
C VAL A 4 -5.64 -22.75 -9.14
N ILE A 5 -6.27 -22.00 -10.04
CA ILE A 5 -5.61 -20.97 -10.82
C ILE A 5 -5.79 -19.64 -10.11
N GLU A 6 -4.70 -19.07 -9.61
CA GLU A 6 -4.65 -17.75 -9.03
C GLU A 6 -3.97 -16.79 -10.01
N ILE A 7 -4.62 -15.65 -10.26
CA ILE A 7 -4.18 -14.65 -11.23
C ILE A 7 -3.96 -13.32 -10.51
N PRO A 8 -2.75 -12.76 -10.52
CA PRO A 8 -2.52 -11.41 -10.01
C PRO A 8 -3.03 -10.37 -11.02
N ALA A 9 -3.75 -9.38 -10.55
CA ALA A 9 -4.21 -8.23 -11.32
C ALA A 9 -3.78 -6.94 -10.62
N ALA A 10 -3.26 -5.97 -11.37
CA ALA A 10 -2.95 -4.66 -10.85
C ALA A 10 -4.18 -3.76 -10.94
N ARG A 11 -4.52 -3.09 -9.84
CA ARG A 11 -5.57 -2.07 -9.77
C ARG A 11 -4.98 -0.80 -9.17
N PRO A 12 -5.23 0.40 -9.74
CA PRO A 12 -4.84 1.64 -9.07
C PRO A 12 -5.63 1.83 -7.77
N PHE A 13 -5.04 2.50 -6.79
CA PHE A 13 -5.79 2.99 -5.65
C PHE A 13 -6.84 4.00 -6.08
N GLU A 14 -7.93 4.12 -5.33
CA GLU A 14 -8.93 5.16 -5.56
C GLU A 14 -8.25 6.54 -5.57
N GLY A 15 -8.70 7.41 -6.47
CA GLY A 15 -8.05 8.70 -6.71
C GLY A 15 -6.86 8.66 -7.70
N ASN A 16 -6.21 7.52 -7.88
CA ASN A 16 -5.14 7.36 -8.87
C ASN A 16 -5.67 6.90 -10.24
N ALA A 17 -6.92 6.46 -10.32
CA ALA A 17 -7.56 5.98 -11.56
C ALA A 17 -7.75 7.08 -12.62
N ALA A 18 -7.79 8.34 -12.25
CA ALA A 18 -7.97 9.46 -13.16
C ALA A 18 -6.80 9.67 -14.14
N ALA A 19 -5.62 9.11 -13.83
CA ALA A 19 -4.46 9.21 -14.72
C ALA A 19 -4.46 8.18 -15.87
N SER A 20 -5.36 7.18 -15.84
CA SER A 20 -5.35 6.06 -16.80
C SER A 20 -6.18 6.27 -18.06
N ASN A 21 -7.05 7.28 -18.16
CA ASN A 21 -7.98 7.45 -19.29
C ASN A 21 -7.86 8.79 -20.03
N THR A 22 -6.80 9.56 -19.85
CA THR A 22 -6.61 10.78 -20.63
C THR A 22 -5.55 10.54 -21.70
N VAL A 23 -6.03 10.48 -22.96
CA VAL A 23 -5.22 10.76 -24.16
C VAL A 23 -4.36 11.99 -23.86
N MET A 24 -3.03 11.84 -23.96
CA MET A 24 -2.04 12.87 -23.67
C MET A 24 -2.48 14.25 -24.22
N PRO A 25 -2.76 15.24 -23.38
CA PRO A 25 -2.60 16.62 -23.79
C PRO A 25 -1.12 17.02 -23.64
N ALA A 26 -0.67 17.79 -24.59
CA ALA A 26 0.68 18.29 -24.70
C ALA A 26 1.18 18.93 -23.39
N MET A 27 2.46 18.70 -23.13
CA MET A 27 3.30 19.26 -22.08
C MET A 27 2.88 20.66 -21.65
N ASP A 28 2.45 20.78 -20.41
CA ASP A 28 2.58 22.00 -19.63
C ASP A 28 3.26 21.65 -18.30
N GLU A 29 4.52 22.07 -18.20
CA GLU A 29 5.41 21.79 -17.08
C GLU A 29 5.08 22.66 -15.86
N ARG A 30 3.96 22.43 -15.18
CA ARG A 30 3.73 23.05 -13.87
C ARG A 30 2.55 22.41 -13.12
N ALA A 31 2.77 21.21 -12.62
CA ALA A 31 2.22 20.67 -11.37
C ALA A 31 2.60 19.18 -11.25
N ALA A 32 3.87 18.91 -11.16
CA ALA A 32 4.35 17.58 -10.77
C ALA A 32 4.23 17.47 -9.24
N SER A 33 3.07 17.07 -8.75
CA SER A 33 3.01 16.29 -7.56
C SER A 33 3.69 14.95 -7.91
N SER A 34 4.91 14.76 -7.47
CA SER A 34 5.80 13.67 -7.87
C SER A 34 5.51 12.35 -7.13
N ALA A 35 4.27 12.06 -6.79
CA ALA A 35 3.90 10.77 -6.28
C ALA A 35 3.62 9.85 -7.48
N ALA A 36 4.48 8.86 -7.66
CA ALA A 36 4.21 7.80 -8.63
C ALA A 36 2.87 7.12 -8.28
N PRO A 37 2.02 6.79 -9.28
CA PRO A 37 0.75 6.16 -9.01
C PRO A 37 0.98 4.84 -8.27
N ALA A 38 0.33 4.69 -7.12
CA ALA A 38 0.38 3.46 -6.34
C ALA A 38 -0.68 2.48 -6.83
N TYR A 39 -0.35 1.19 -6.81
CA TYR A 39 -1.21 0.12 -7.27
C TYR A 39 -1.46 -0.90 -6.16
N ILE A 40 -2.68 -1.45 -6.16
CA ILE A 40 -3.04 -2.62 -5.38
C ILE A 40 -2.84 -3.84 -6.27
N THR A 41 -2.17 -4.88 -5.78
CA THR A 41 -2.17 -6.20 -6.41
C THR A 41 -3.33 -6.99 -5.84
N GLN A 42 -4.27 -7.36 -6.71
CA GLN A 42 -5.39 -8.23 -6.38
C GLN A 42 -5.07 -9.65 -6.83
N TRP A 43 -5.10 -10.60 -5.92
CA TRP A 43 -5.09 -12.01 -6.26
C TRP A 43 -6.51 -12.46 -6.50
N GLN A 44 -6.77 -13.01 -7.68
CA GLN A 44 -8.09 -13.48 -8.12
C GLN A 44 -8.03 -14.98 -8.35
N GLN A 45 -9.03 -15.68 -7.88
CA GLN A 45 -9.21 -17.10 -8.13
C GLN A 45 -10.30 -17.30 -9.18
N TYR A 46 -10.01 -18.14 -10.19
CA TYR A 46 -11.00 -18.51 -11.20
C TYR A 46 -11.81 -19.71 -10.73
N PHE A 47 -13.13 -19.57 -10.74
CA PHE A 47 -14.09 -20.63 -10.45
C PHE A 47 -14.72 -21.10 -11.76
N PRO A 48 -14.30 -22.30 -12.30
CA PRO A 48 -14.72 -22.75 -13.62
C PRO A 48 -16.21 -23.04 -13.75
N GLN A 49 -16.87 -23.40 -12.65
CA GLN A 49 -18.30 -23.74 -12.65
C GLN A 49 -19.17 -22.49 -12.79
N GLU A 50 -18.82 -21.43 -12.12
CA GLU A 50 -19.47 -20.13 -12.17
C GLU A 50 -18.96 -19.25 -13.32
N LYS A 51 -17.82 -19.60 -13.92
CA LYS A 51 -17.09 -18.81 -14.91
C LYS A 51 -16.75 -17.40 -14.40
N GLU A 52 -16.42 -17.30 -13.12
CA GLU A 52 -16.18 -16.06 -12.40
C GLU A 52 -14.76 -15.99 -11.85
N LEU A 53 -14.21 -14.77 -11.83
CA LEU A 53 -12.99 -14.41 -11.12
C LEU A 53 -13.36 -13.71 -9.82
N VAL A 54 -12.95 -14.28 -8.69
CA VAL A 54 -13.24 -13.71 -7.37
C VAL A 54 -11.93 -13.22 -6.75
N SER A 55 -11.91 -11.97 -6.27
CA SER A 55 -10.77 -11.43 -5.53
C SER A 55 -10.68 -12.10 -4.16
N ILE A 56 -9.58 -12.79 -3.92
CA ILE A 56 -9.33 -13.53 -2.66
C ILE A 56 -8.38 -12.80 -1.73
N GLN A 57 -7.47 -11.95 -2.27
CA GLN A 57 -6.49 -11.21 -1.50
C GLN A 57 -6.14 -9.89 -2.20
N ASN A 58 -6.05 -8.81 -1.42
CA ASN A 58 -5.53 -7.52 -1.88
C ASN A 58 -4.25 -7.19 -1.12
N MET A 59 -3.24 -6.71 -1.83
CA MET A 59 -1.98 -6.30 -1.21
C MET A 59 -1.40 -5.07 -1.89
N TYR A 60 -0.73 -4.25 -1.11
CA TYR A 60 0.22 -3.27 -1.61
C TYR A 60 1.60 -3.93 -1.68
N VAL A 61 2.28 -3.76 -2.80
CA VAL A 61 3.62 -4.32 -3.04
C VAL A 61 4.57 -3.18 -3.35
N ASN A 62 5.62 -3.03 -2.56
CA ASN A 62 6.72 -2.10 -2.80
C ASN A 62 7.96 -2.90 -3.19
N THR A 63 8.20 -3.02 -4.50
CA THR A 63 9.34 -3.78 -5.04
C THR A 63 10.67 -3.05 -4.83
N GLU A 64 10.68 -1.73 -4.72
CA GLU A 64 11.87 -0.93 -4.47
C GLU A 64 12.40 -1.15 -3.05
N GLU A 65 11.50 -1.20 -2.07
CA GLU A 65 11.83 -1.41 -0.66
C GLU A 65 11.72 -2.89 -0.21
N GLY A 66 11.32 -3.77 -1.13
CA GLY A 66 11.33 -5.22 -0.92
C GLY A 66 10.27 -5.74 0.06
N TYR A 67 9.11 -5.10 0.19
CA TYR A 67 8.06 -5.54 1.10
C TYR A 67 6.66 -5.57 0.47
N TYR A 68 5.75 -6.27 1.11
CA TYR A 68 4.33 -6.23 0.82
C TYR A 68 3.50 -6.04 2.09
N PHE A 69 2.29 -5.54 1.92
CA PHE A 69 1.29 -5.39 2.98
C PHE A 69 -0.05 -5.95 2.53
N LEU A 70 -0.56 -6.95 3.25
CA LEU A 70 -1.86 -7.57 2.99
C LEU A 70 -2.98 -6.63 3.48
N MET A 71 -3.71 -6.04 2.56
CA MET A 71 -4.75 -5.08 2.90
C MET A 71 -5.96 -5.80 3.52
N PRO A 72 -6.58 -5.23 4.57
CA PRO A 72 -7.90 -5.66 5.03
C PRO A 72 -8.92 -5.58 3.89
N SER A 73 -9.83 -6.56 3.80
CA SER A 73 -10.90 -6.53 2.78
C SER A 73 -11.81 -5.32 2.90
N SER A 74 -12.00 -4.81 4.12
CA SER A 74 -12.78 -3.60 4.41
C SER A 74 -12.17 -2.31 3.87
N TRP A 75 -10.90 -2.34 3.44
CA TRP A 75 -10.22 -1.17 2.87
C TRP A 75 -10.45 -1.02 1.36
N LEU A 76 -10.91 -2.08 0.70
CA LEU A 76 -11.18 -2.03 -0.73
C LEU A 76 -12.22 -0.95 -1.04
N GLU A 77 -11.94 -0.08 -2.03
CA GLU A 77 -12.78 1.05 -2.46
C GLU A 77 -12.95 2.19 -1.44
N THR A 78 -12.47 2.03 -0.21
CA THR A 78 -12.63 3.02 0.85
C THR A 78 -11.30 3.60 1.36
N VAL A 79 -10.19 3.12 0.81
CA VAL A 79 -8.85 3.54 1.19
C VAL A 79 -8.03 3.85 -0.04
N THR A 80 -7.32 4.96 -0.01
CA THR A 80 -6.32 5.34 -0.99
C THR A 80 -4.92 5.19 -0.44
N GLY A 81 -3.91 5.20 -1.31
CA GLY A 81 -2.51 5.09 -0.92
C GLY A 81 -1.61 6.01 -1.72
N ALA A 82 -0.62 6.58 -1.07
CA ALA A 82 0.39 7.43 -1.67
C ALA A 82 1.80 7.09 -1.16
N LEU A 83 2.77 7.11 -2.08
CA LEU A 83 4.18 6.93 -1.76
C LEU A 83 4.84 8.30 -1.57
N GLU A 84 5.40 8.54 -0.41
CA GLU A 84 6.30 9.67 -0.13
C GLU A 84 7.76 9.20 -0.30
N ALA A 85 8.20 9.16 -1.56
CA ALA A 85 9.48 8.57 -1.93
C ALA A 85 10.68 9.22 -1.22
N GLY A 86 10.64 10.55 -1.00
CA GLY A 86 11.70 11.28 -0.28
C GLY A 86 11.89 10.85 1.17
N GLU A 87 10.84 10.34 1.80
CA GLU A 87 10.84 9.86 3.19
C GLU A 87 10.81 8.33 3.28
N ARG A 88 10.76 7.61 2.17
CA ARG A 88 10.61 6.15 2.10
C ARG A 88 9.39 5.66 2.89
N GLN A 89 8.28 6.39 2.76
CA GLN A 89 7.04 6.12 3.47
C GLN A 89 5.91 5.85 2.50
N PHE A 90 5.05 4.91 2.84
CA PHE A 90 3.77 4.69 2.16
C PHE A 90 2.63 4.99 3.12
N ILE A 91 1.70 5.84 2.69
CA ILE A 91 0.60 6.34 3.51
C ILE A 91 -0.72 5.80 2.98
N PHE A 92 -1.46 5.09 3.82
CA PHE A 92 -2.85 4.72 3.59
C PHE A 92 -3.76 5.76 4.24
N SER A 93 -4.70 6.30 3.47
CA SER A 93 -5.68 7.28 3.93
C SER A 93 -7.09 6.85 3.53
N GLU A 94 -8.09 7.34 4.24
CA GLU A 94 -9.46 7.20 3.79
C GLU A 94 -9.65 7.78 2.40
N TRP A 95 -10.51 7.16 1.60
CA TRP A 95 -11.02 7.74 0.37
C TRP A 95 -12.43 8.24 0.62
N VAL A 96 -12.60 9.55 0.60
CA VAL A 96 -13.86 10.22 0.90
C VAL A 96 -14.42 10.82 -0.38
N VAL A 97 -15.63 10.45 -0.74
CA VAL A 97 -16.35 11.01 -1.90
C VAL A 97 -17.43 11.96 -1.37
N ASN A 98 -17.44 13.18 -1.85
CA ASN A 98 -18.44 14.19 -1.49
C ASN A 98 -19.77 13.97 -2.25
N ASP A 99 -20.77 14.77 -1.94
CA ASP A 99 -22.11 14.69 -2.55
C ASP A 99 -22.10 14.96 -4.07
N GLU A 100 -21.06 15.59 -4.58
CA GLU A 100 -20.86 15.88 -6.01
C GLU A 100 -20.11 14.74 -6.74
N GLY A 101 -19.74 13.67 -6.04
CA GLY A 101 -18.99 12.53 -6.57
C GLY A 101 -17.48 12.78 -6.72
N VAL A 102 -16.97 13.87 -6.12
CA VAL A 102 -15.54 14.18 -6.14
C VAL A 102 -14.87 13.52 -4.93
N GLY A 103 -13.89 12.68 -5.20
CA GLY A 103 -13.12 11.98 -4.17
C GLY A 103 -11.88 12.76 -3.73
N ALA A 104 -11.53 12.61 -2.46
CA ALA A 104 -10.31 13.16 -1.86
C ALA A 104 -9.76 12.24 -0.77
N SER A 105 -8.45 12.35 -0.53
CA SER A 105 -7.82 11.71 0.63
C SER A 105 -8.31 12.34 1.92
N GLY A 106 -8.81 11.51 2.83
CA GLY A 106 -9.26 11.88 4.15
C GLY A 106 -8.22 11.62 5.23
N ALA A 107 -8.68 11.10 6.37
CA ALA A 107 -7.82 10.80 7.51
C ALA A 107 -6.77 9.73 7.19
N VAL A 108 -5.56 9.89 7.72
CA VAL A 108 -4.50 8.88 7.63
C VAL A 108 -4.86 7.69 8.54
N ILE A 109 -4.79 6.48 7.98
CA ILE A 109 -5.13 5.23 8.67
C ILE A 109 -3.86 4.50 9.12
N LEU A 110 -2.87 4.44 8.25
CA LEU A 110 -1.63 3.71 8.47
C LEU A 110 -0.51 4.36 7.65
N LYS A 111 0.67 4.49 8.24
CA LYS A 111 1.89 4.76 7.50
C LYS A 111 2.83 3.56 7.64
N ILE A 112 3.49 3.19 6.55
CA ILE A 112 4.61 2.23 6.56
C ILE A 112 5.86 3.01 6.24
N GLY A 113 6.84 2.99 7.13
CA GLY A 113 8.14 3.63 6.96
C GLY A 113 9.26 2.61 6.86
N VAL A 114 10.26 2.92 6.03
CA VAL A 114 11.46 2.10 5.86
C VAL A 114 12.68 2.91 6.26
N PHE A 115 13.40 2.43 7.26
CA PHE A 115 14.52 3.12 7.88
C PHE A 115 15.80 2.29 7.77
N THR A 116 16.93 2.94 7.60
CA THR A 116 18.21 2.30 7.93
C THR A 116 18.33 2.17 9.46
N LYS A 117 19.13 1.23 9.96
CA LYS A 117 19.36 1.09 11.42
C LYS A 117 19.78 2.40 12.05
N ALA A 118 20.71 3.14 11.45
CA ALA A 118 21.18 4.42 11.97
C ALA A 118 20.08 5.49 12.05
N ASN A 119 19.23 5.57 11.02
CA ASN A 119 18.12 6.52 11.00
C ASN A 119 17.02 6.11 11.99
N TRP A 120 16.83 4.80 12.19
CA TRP A 120 15.86 4.29 13.15
C TRP A 120 16.22 4.68 14.59
N ASP A 121 17.48 4.53 14.99
CA ASP A 121 17.95 4.91 16.31
C ASP A 121 17.77 6.41 16.60
N ALA A 122 17.99 7.24 15.58
CA ALA A 122 17.70 8.67 15.66
C ALA A 122 16.20 8.96 15.77
N HIS A 123 15.37 8.26 14.99
CA HIS A 123 13.92 8.45 14.93
C HIS A 123 13.24 8.09 16.25
N ILE A 124 13.52 6.91 16.84
CA ILE A 124 12.91 6.49 18.11
C ILE A 124 13.28 7.41 19.28
N THR A 125 14.43 8.08 19.18
CA THR A 125 14.86 9.08 20.17
C THR A 125 14.08 10.38 20.02
N ALA A 126 13.74 10.77 18.78
CA ALA A 126 13.12 12.06 18.47
C ALA A 126 11.58 12.07 18.61
N THR A 127 10.88 11.10 18.06
CA THR A 127 9.42 11.22 17.87
C THR A 127 8.58 10.06 18.41
N ARG A 128 9.09 8.84 18.40
CA ARG A 128 8.33 7.61 18.70
C ARG A 128 7.05 7.44 17.87
N GLU A 129 6.96 8.07 16.71
CA GLU A 129 5.78 8.00 15.85
C GLU A 129 5.58 6.60 15.27
N PHE A 130 6.69 5.91 14.96
CA PHE A 130 6.66 4.59 14.35
C PHE A 130 7.01 3.49 15.37
N THR A 131 6.47 2.30 15.12
CA THR A 131 6.79 1.08 15.86
C THR A 131 7.30 0.02 14.87
N SER A 132 8.44 -0.60 15.16
CA SER A 132 9.04 -1.63 14.31
C SER A 132 8.12 -2.85 14.19
N VAL A 133 7.89 -3.32 12.97
CA VAL A 133 7.15 -4.57 12.69
C VAL A 133 8.06 -5.68 12.20
N LEU A 134 9.18 -5.33 11.55
CA LEU A 134 10.17 -6.27 11.07
C LEU A 134 11.53 -5.59 10.96
N GLU A 135 12.58 -6.33 11.26
CA GLU A 135 13.96 -5.86 11.16
C GLU A 135 14.81 -6.88 10.39
N THR A 136 15.64 -6.36 9.50
CA THR A 136 16.71 -7.10 8.83
C THR A 136 18.07 -6.64 9.35
N GLU A 137 19.17 -7.09 8.74
CA GLU A 137 20.51 -6.68 9.14
C GLU A 137 20.71 -5.15 9.07
N ASP A 138 20.24 -4.52 7.99
CA ASP A 138 20.48 -3.09 7.70
C ASP A 138 19.25 -2.21 7.76
N THR A 139 18.04 -2.80 7.77
CA THR A 139 16.78 -2.10 7.56
C THR A 139 15.78 -2.40 8.67
N VAL A 140 15.03 -1.38 9.06
CA VAL A 140 13.88 -1.48 9.96
C VAL A 140 12.63 -1.06 9.19
N TYR A 141 11.66 -1.95 9.16
CA TYR A 141 10.31 -1.68 8.66
C TYR A 141 9.40 -1.39 9.84
N ALA A 142 8.72 -0.27 9.79
CA ALA A 142 7.95 0.21 10.92
C ALA A 142 6.60 0.78 10.47
N VAL A 143 5.63 0.76 11.36
CA VAL A 143 4.31 1.32 11.11
C VAL A 143 3.97 2.41 12.11
N SER A 144 3.24 3.42 11.64
CA SER A 144 2.57 4.42 12.44
C SER A 144 1.06 4.28 12.25
N ILE A 145 0.32 4.19 13.33
CA ILE A 145 -1.14 4.02 13.32
C ILE A 145 -1.74 5.23 14.05
N PRO A 146 -2.10 6.30 13.33
CA PRO A 146 -2.69 7.49 13.93
C PRO A 146 -4.09 7.18 14.51
N GLU A 147 -4.45 7.87 15.58
CA GLU A 147 -5.80 7.80 16.18
C GLU A 147 -6.91 8.26 15.22
N SER A 148 -6.53 9.05 14.19
CA SER A 148 -7.43 9.55 13.16
C SER A 148 -8.01 8.46 12.23
N GLY A 149 -7.49 7.24 12.26
CA GLY A 149 -7.93 6.14 11.37
C GLY A 149 -9.35 5.63 11.59
N GLY A 150 -10.00 6.02 12.71
CA GLY A 150 -11.41 5.73 12.99
C GLY A 150 -11.75 4.24 12.87
N ASP A 151 -12.88 3.93 12.25
CA ASP A 151 -13.38 2.55 12.07
C ASP A 151 -12.52 1.70 11.12
N LYS A 152 -11.62 2.33 10.35
CA LYS A 152 -10.68 1.64 9.45
C LYS A 152 -9.32 1.37 10.10
N ALA A 153 -9.10 1.90 11.31
CA ALA A 153 -7.87 1.65 12.05
C ALA A 153 -7.70 0.15 12.33
N ILE A 154 -6.47 -0.33 12.20
CA ILE A 154 -6.09 -1.68 12.57
C ILE A 154 -5.16 -1.63 13.78
N SER A 155 -5.10 -2.71 14.53
CA SER A 155 -4.14 -2.79 15.63
C SER A 155 -2.71 -2.96 15.10
N TYR A 156 -1.73 -2.59 15.92
CA TYR A 156 -0.31 -2.86 15.64
C TYR A 156 -0.06 -4.36 15.36
N GLN A 157 -0.69 -5.24 16.14
CA GLN A 157 -0.55 -6.69 15.97
C GLN A 157 -1.11 -7.17 14.63
N ASP A 158 -2.21 -6.58 14.17
CA ASP A 158 -2.79 -6.90 12.87
C ASP A 158 -1.93 -6.35 11.74
N ALA A 159 -1.38 -5.16 11.89
CA ALA A 159 -0.44 -4.59 10.92
C ALA A 159 0.82 -5.46 10.78
N ALA A 160 1.40 -5.90 11.89
CA ALA A 160 2.57 -6.77 11.90
C ALA A 160 2.31 -8.14 11.22
N LYS A 161 1.11 -8.74 11.42
CA LYS A 161 0.74 -10.00 10.75
C LYS A 161 0.52 -9.86 9.25
N ARG A 162 0.18 -8.66 8.79
CA ARG A 162 -0.12 -8.36 7.38
C ARG A 162 1.11 -7.92 6.60
N PHE A 163 2.18 -7.61 7.30
CA PHE A 163 3.45 -7.16 6.72
C PHE A 163 4.35 -8.35 6.40
N GLY A 164 5.00 -8.34 5.23
CA GLY A 164 5.99 -9.34 4.86
C GLY A 164 7.03 -8.82 3.88
N LEU A 165 8.16 -9.52 3.78
CA LEU A 165 9.20 -9.24 2.81
C LEU A 165 8.94 -10.02 1.53
N ILE A 166 9.29 -9.39 0.41
CA ILE A 166 9.38 -10.07 -0.88
C ILE A 166 10.65 -10.90 -0.81
N GLU A 167 10.52 -12.22 -0.78
CA GLU A 167 11.67 -13.11 -0.91
C GLU A 167 12.20 -12.96 -2.33
N SER A 168 13.43 -12.48 -2.44
CA SER A 168 14.17 -12.60 -3.69
C SER A 168 14.57 -14.08 -3.84
N ASP A 169 13.66 -14.88 -4.38
CA ASP A 169 14.05 -16.22 -4.84
C ASP A 169 15.22 -16.07 -5.78
N ASN A 170 16.32 -16.67 -5.38
CA ASN A 170 17.53 -16.77 -6.17
C ASN A 170 17.18 -17.29 -7.56
N LEU A 171 16.93 -16.40 -8.52
CA LEU A 171 17.01 -16.69 -9.93
C LEU A 171 18.50 -16.84 -10.30
N THR A 172 19.13 -17.85 -9.69
CA THR A 172 20.43 -18.38 -10.13
C THR A 172 20.19 -19.83 -10.55
N ASN A 173 19.87 -19.95 -11.83
CA ASN A 173 20.24 -21.12 -12.64
C ASN A 173 20.50 -20.66 -14.05
#